data_dfd693900b2cd49843f2756b5264267a
#
_entry.id   dfd693900b2cd49843f2756b5264267a
#
_cell.length_a   1.000
_cell.length_b   1.000
_cell.length_c   1.000
_cell.angle_alpha   90.00
_cell.angle_beta   90.00
_cell.angle_gamma   90.00
#
_symmetry.space_group_name_H-M   'P 1'
#
loop_
_entity.id
_entity.type
_entity.pdbx_description
1 polymer ?
#
loop_
_entity_poly.entity_id
_entity_poly.type
_entity_poly.pdbx_seq_one_letter_code
_entity_poly.pdbx_strand_id
1 'polypeptide(L)'
;MSLIKFFTHRRRSIFTAGTDAVRADTWRPAVELWPAAAWSLTAAAALSMTLTAMTPPVPALPMGLAAGVLATLRLRSALNVLKDRAALAGSALELISSRSFARRLLRARRDMARKGDTETFAPVWFGRGFDWGPEHAQKLYELSKIDVNRLLPARALCKLLTGTEPKDPRTVGLSAIDGLESHKTDIWVSEKTLEGGTLIVGTTQAGKGVLLTSLVTQAILRGEAVIVIDPKMSSRLQNAVTAAAKLAHRSPPLFFHPNHPEGLRINPLTHFERPSEIASRITAVMSDSGPFTSFAWSAF
;
A
#
# COMPACT_ATOMS: atom_id res chain seq x y z
N MET A 1 -22.99 -19.88 -11.91
CA MET A 1 -22.75 -19.27 -13.23
C MET A 1 -22.77 -17.76 -13.05
N SER A 2 -21.66 -17.11 -12.89
CA SER A 2 -21.31 -15.69 -13.11
C SER A 2 -20.11 -15.25 -12.26
N LEU A 3 -18.94 -15.81 -12.54
CA LEU A 3 -17.63 -15.43 -11.98
C LEU A 3 -16.78 -14.59 -12.98
N ILE A 4 -17.41 -13.98 -13.98
CA ILE A 4 -16.71 -13.38 -15.13
C ILE A 4 -17.06 -11.90 -15.31
N LYS A 5 -17.19 -11.11 -14.23
CA LYS A 5 -17.37 -9.66 -14.39
C LYS A 5 -16.39 -8.79 -13.60
N PHE A 6 -15.27 -9.33 -13.13
CA PHE A 6 -14.23 -8.56 -12.45
C PHE A 6 -13.06 -8.08 -13.32
N PHE A 7 -13.06 -8.41 -14.61
CA PHE A 7 -12.10 -7.87 -15.57
C PHE A 7 -12.79 -6.91 -16.53
N THR A 8 -13.16 -5.72 -16.05
CA THR A 8 -13.28 -4.60 -16.97
C THR A 8 -11.87 -4.21 -17.41
N HIS A 9 -11.35 -4.98 -18.34
CA HIS A 9 -10.23 -4.63 -19.17
C HIS A 9 -10.53 -3.25 -19.78
N ARG A 10 -9.99 -2.21 -19.20
CA ARG A 10 -9.85 -0.94 -19.90
C ARG A 10 -9.05 -1.27 -21.16
N ARG A 11 -9.73 -1.37 -22.31
CA ARG A 11 -9.09 -1.53 -23.62
C ARG A 11 -8.10 -0.37 -23.75
N ARG A 12 -6.84 -0.61 -23.44
CA ARG A 12 -5.76 0.27 -23.87
C ARG A 12 -5.76 0.21 -25.38
N SER A 13 -5.86 1.36 -26.03
CA SER A 13 -5.89 1.43 -27.49
C SER A 13 -4.61 0.81 -28.06
N ILE A 14 -4.70 0.19 -29.23
CA ILE A 14 -3.58 -0.42 -29.95
C ILE A 14 -2.41 0.57 -30.17
N PHE A 15 -2.68 1.87 -30.11
CA PHE A 15 -1.67 2.94 -30.18
C PHE A 15 -0.75 3.03 -28.94
N THR A 16 -1.11 2.47 -27.78
CA THR A 16 -0.26 2.46 -26.59
C THR A 16 0.72 1.28 -26.58
N ALA A 17 0.52 0.24 -27.39
CA ALA A 17 1.44 -0.90 -27.50
C ALA A 17 2.84 -0.50 -27.98
N GLY A 18 2.95 0.51 -28.85
CA GLY A 18 4.24 1.04 -29.32
C GLY A 18 5.01 1.82 -28.26
N THR A 19 4.32 2.50 -27.35
CA THR A 19 4.93 3.22 -26.22
C THR A 19 5.34 2.28 -25.09
N ASP A 20 4.68 1.13 -24.93
CA ASP A 20 5.01 0.13 -23.91
C ASP A 20 6.26 -0.68 -24.29
N ALA A 21 6.53 -0.92 -25.58
CA ALA A 21 7.79 -1.52 -26.05
C ALA A 21 9.01 -0.60 -25.77
N VAL A 22 8.84 0.71 -25.87
CA VAL A 22 9.87 1.70 -25.54
C VAL A 22 10.08 1.80 -24.00
N ARG A 23 9.11 1.40 -23.20
CA ARG A 23 9.21 1.35 -21.74
C ARG A 23 9.97 0.13 -21.18
N ALA A 24 10.28 -0.85 -22.01
CA ALA A 24 11.11 -2.00 -21.61
C ALA A 24 12.52 -1.61 -21.12
N ASP A 25 12.92 -0.37 -21.37
CA ASP A 25 14.21 0.19 -20.97
C ASP A 25 14.09 1.20 -19.81
N THR A 26 13.17 0.95 -18.90
CA THR A 26 12.80 1.87 -17.78
C THR A 26 14.00 2.14 -16.84
N TRP A 27 14.93 1.19 -16.76
CA TRP A 27 16.08 1.27 -15.84
C TRP A 27 17.36 1.83 -16.48
N ARG A 28 17.29 2.20 -17.76
CA ARG A 28 18.41 2.80 -18.48
C ARG A 28 18.85 4.13 -17.86
N PRO A 29 20.11 4.54 -18.04
CA PRO A 29 20.57 5.87 -17.66
C PRO A 29 19.74 6.97 -18.33
N ALA A 30 19.53 8.10 -17.65
CA ALA A 30 18.82 9.25 -18.21
C ALA A 30 19.72 9.99 -19.22
N VAL A 31 20.04 9.31 -20.33
CA VAL A 31 20.95 9.82 -21.39
C VAL A 31 20.42 11.09 -22.05
N GLU A 32 19.10 11.33 -21.97
CA GLU A 32 18.44 12.50 -22.50
C GLU A 32 18.86 13.81 -21.81
N LEU A 33 19.53 13.75 -20.68
CA LEU A 33 20.08 14.94 -20.01
C LEU A 33 21.15 15.62 -20.88
N TRP A 34 21.98 14.84 -21.59
CA TRP A 34 23.01 15.39 -22.45
C TRP A 34 22.44 16.18 -23.64
N PRO A 35 21.53 15.61 -24.46
CA PRO A 35 20.85 16.39 -25.50
C PRO A 35 20.05 17.56 -24.94
N ALA A 36 19.40 17.43 -23.79
CA ALA A 36 18.67 18.53 -23.18
C ALA A 36 19.63 19.70 -22.85
N ALA A 37 20.77 19.41 -22.24
CA ALA A 37 21.80 20.42 -21.96
C ALA A 37 22.34 21.06 -23.24
N ALA A 38 22.67 20.26 -24.27
CA ALA A 38 23.17 20.78 -25.56
C ALA A 38 22.15 21.73 -26.22
N TRP A 39 20.87 21.32 -26.28
CA TRP A 39 19.82 22.18 -26.85
C TRP A 39 19.58 23.42 -26.01
N SER A 40 19.70 23.34 -24.68
CA SER A 40 19.59 24.51 -23.81
C SER A 40 20.71 25.51 -24.03
N LEU A 41 21.95 25.04 -24.22
CA LEU A 41 23.10 25.89 -24.57
C LEU A 41 22.92 26.54 -25.94
N THR A 42 22.43 25.78 -26.93
CA THR A 42 22.13 26.33 -28.26
C THR A 42 21.07 27.41 -28.20
N ALA A 43 20.00 27.20 -27.43
CA ALA A 43 18.97 28.22 -27.23
C ALA A 43 19.52 29.51 -26.56
N ALA A 44 20.34 29.31 -25.52
CA ALA A 44 20.98 30.42 -24.81
C ALA A 44 21.94 31.19 -25.71
N ALA A 45 22.74 30.49 -26.51
CA ALA A 45 23.65 31.11 -27.47
C ALA A 45 22.91 31.91 -28.54
N ALA A 46 21.85 31.35 -29.13
CA ALA A 46 21.02 32.06 -30.11
C ALA A 46 20.39 33.31 -29.51
N LEU A 47 19.92 33.26 -28.28
CA LEU A 47 19.36 34.43 -27.58
C LEU A 47 20.43 35.47 -27.28
N SER A 48 21.61 35.08 -26.82
CA SER A 48 22.72 36.02 -26.55
C SER A 48 23.19 36.71 -27.82
N MET A 49 23.31 36.01 -28.95
CA MET A 49 23.68 36.56 -30.23
C MET A 49 22.66 37.61 -30.74
N THR A 50 21.37 37.41 -30.51
CA THR A 50 20.34 38.40 -30.84
C THR A 50 20.41 39.64 -29.95
N LEU A 51 20.66 39.45 -28.65
CA LEU A 51 20.77 40.57 -27.69
C LEU A 51 22.02 41.43 -27.91
N THR A 52 23.12 40.80 -28.37
CA THR A 52 24.36 41.55 -28.68
C THR A 52 24.40 42.11 -30.09
N ALA A 53 23.30 42.03 -30.84
CA ALA A 53 23.17 42.49 -32.24
C ALA A 53 24.26 41.94 -33.18
N MET A 54 24.90 40.80 -32.82
CA MET A 54 25.95 40.18 -33.64
C MET A 54 25.38 39.41 -34.85
N THR A 55 24.08 39.09 -34.82
CA THR A 55 23.39 38.41 -35.92
C THR A 55 22.03 39.05 -36.20
N PRO A 56 21.55 39.01 -37.44
CA PRO A 56 20.18 39.43 -37.74
C PRO A 56 19.18 38.62 -36.91
N PRO A 57 18.14 39.25 -36.30
CA PRO A 57 17.19 38.59 -35.42
C PRO A 57 16.32 37.55 -36.16
N VAL A 58 16.16 37.69 -37.47
CA VAL A 58 15.25 36.88 -38.27
C VAL A 58 15.57 35.38 -38.27
N PRO A 59 16.81 34.89 -38.46
CA PRO A 59 17.10 33.47 -38.34
C PRO A 59 17.37 32.98 -36.90
N ALA A 60 17.92 33.85 -36.03
CA ALA A 60 18.37 33.43 -34.71
C ALA A 60 17.20 33.18 -33.70
N LEU A 61 16.14 33.97 -33.77
CA LEU A 61 14.96 33.79 -32.91
C LEU A 61 14.25 32.46 -33.14
N PRO A 62 13.84 32.08 -34.38
CA PRO A 62 13.17 30.78 -34.58
C PRO A 62 14.09 29.60 -34.27
N MET A 63 15.39 29.69 -34.52
CA MET A 63 16.37 28.66 -34.12
C MET A 63 16.44 28.51 -32.59
N GLY A 64 16.53 29.61 -31.86
CA GLY A 64 16.53 29.63 -30.40
C GLY A 64 15.24 29.05 -29.81
N LEU A 65 14.08 29.42 -30.38
CA LEU A 65 12.80 28.84 -29.97
C LEU A 65 12.71 27.35 -30.26
N ALA A 66 13.10 26.88 -31.43
CA ALA A 66 13.12 25.46 -31.78
C ALA A 66 14.06 24.67 -30.86
N ALA A 67 15.26 25.18 -30.59
CA ALA A 67 16.18 24.55 -29.62
C ALA A 67 15.61 24.51 -28.20
N GLY A 68 14.93 25.58 -27.76
CA GLY A 68 14.25 25.62 -26.47
C GLY A 68 13.14 24.57 -26.35
N VAL A 69 12.32 24.40 -27.40
CA VAL A 69 11.29 23.35 -27.44
C VAL A 69 11.93 21.99 -27.38
N LEU A 70 12.97 21.69 -28.16
CA LEU A 70 13.68 20.41 -28.14
C LEU A 70 14.32 20.16 -26.76
N ALA A 71 14.93 21.16 -26.14
CA ALA A 71 15.47 21.09 -24.80
C ALA A 71 14.39 20.70 -23.77
N THR A 72 13.23 21.33 -23.80
CA THR A 72 12.13 21.05 -22.87
C THR A 72 11.56 19.65 -23.06
N LEU A 73 11.42 19.18 -24.31
CA LEU A 73 10.94 17.83 -24.59
C LEU A 73 11.92 16.76 -24.07
N ARG A 74 13.24 16.96 -24.31
CA ARG A 74 14.27 16.05 -23.82
C ARG A 74 14.40 16.07 -22.30
N LEU A 75 14.31 17.25 -21.70
CA LEU A 75 14.32 17.38 -20.25
C LEU A 75 13.13 16.68 -19.60
N ARG A 76 11.92 16.82 -20.14
CA ARG A 76 10.74 16.10 -19.66
C ARG A 76 10.95 14.58 -19.72
N SER A 77 11.50 14.07 -20.82
CA SER A 77 11.80 12.64 -20.95
C SER A 77 12.82 12.17 -19.89
N ALA A 78 13.90 12.92 -19.70
CA ALA A 78 14.91 12.65 -18.68
C ALA A 78 14.33 12.67 -17.26
N LEU A 79 13.49 13.66 -16.94
CA LEU A 79 12.85 13.78 -15.63
C LEU A 79 11.90 12.61 -15.36
N ASN A 80 11.19 12.09 -16.35
CA ASN A 80 10.34 10.90 -16.19
C ASN A 80 11.18 9.68 -15.81
N VAL A 81 12.29 9.42 -16.54
CA VAL A 81 13.20 8.33 -16.22
C VAL A 81 13.79 8.48 -14.81
N LEU A 82 14.22 9.68 -14.44
CA LEU A 82 14.73 9.95 -13.10
C LEU A 82 13.67 9.78 -12.02
N LYS A 83 12.41 10.17 -12.29
CA LYS A 83 11.29 10.00 -11.38
C LYS A 83 10.97 8.51 -11.15
N ASP A 84 10.96 7.71 -12.21
CA ASP A 84 10.72 6.26 -12.09
C ASP A 84 11.85 5.58 -11.29
N ARG A 85 13.10 5.98 -11.51
CA ARG A 85 14.24 5.52 -10.70
C ARG A 85 14.15 6.00 -9.24
N ALA A 86 13.76 7.25 -9.02
CA ALA A 86 13.59 7.79 -7.68
C ALA A 86 12.46 7.09 -6.91
N ALA A 87 11.42 6.64 -7.60
CA ALA A 87 10.31 5.89 -7.02
C ALA A 87 10.77 4.55 -6.43
N LEU A 88 11.83 3.93 -6.97
CA LEU A 88 12.40 2.68 -6.44
C LEU A 88 12.94 2.83 -5.01
N ALA A 89 13.21 4.04 -4.56
CA ALA A 89 13.57 4.29 -3.16
C ALA A 89 12.41 3.96 -2.20
N GLY A 90 11.19 3.78 -2.72
CA GLY A 90 9.98 3.60 -1.95
C GLY A 90 9.62 4.83 -1.14
N SER A 91 8.51 4.75 -0.43
CA SER A 91 8.05 5.82 0.45
C SER A 91 8.26 5.46 1.92
N ALA A 92 8.68 6.43 2.71
CA ALA A 92 8.76 6.26 4.16
C ALA A 92 7.37 5.97 4.74
N LEU A 93 7.33 5.22 5.84
CA LEU A 93 6.10 4.93 6.55
C LEU A 93 5.52 6.23 7.13
N GLU A 94 4.30 6.55 6.75
CA GLU A 94 3.57 7.67 7.32
C GLU A 94 2.81 7.20 8.57
N LEU A 95 3.11 7.82 9.71
CA LEU A 95 2.38 7.57 10.94
C LEU A 95 1.09 8.38 10.95
N ILE A 96 -0.03 7.70 10.71
CA ILE A 96 -1.35 8.34 10.70
C ILE A 96 -2.01 8.16 12.07
N SER A 97 -2.48 9.25 12.67
CA SER A 97 -3.27 9.17 13.92
C SER A 97 -4.61 8.50 13.66
N SER A 98 -5.15 7.81 14.68
CA SER A 98 -6.46 7.12 14.58
C SER A 98 -7.60 8.05 14.12
N ARG A 99 -7.57 9.33 14.55
CA ARG A 99 -8.57 10.33 14.10
C ARG A 99 -8.41 10.69 12.63
N SER A 100 -7.18 10.84 12.14
CA SER A 100 -6.90 11.13 10.73
C SER A 100 -7.26 9.95 9.85
N PHE A 101 -6.98 8.74 10.32
CA PHE A 101 -7.38 7.49 9.66
C PHE A 101 -8.89 7.37 9.54
N ALA A 102 -9.64 7.55 10.63
CA ALA A 102 -11.10 7.51 10.60
C ALA A 102 -11.70 8.56 9.65
N ARG A 103 -11.18 9.80 9.67
CA ARG A 103 -11.61 10.85 8.74
C ARG A 103 -11.34 10.49 7.28
N ARG A 104 -10.18 9.88 6.98
CA ARG A 104 -9.85 9.42 5.63
C ARG A 104 -10.81 8.33 5.16
N LEU A 105 -11.11 7.35 6.01
CA LEU A 105 -12.08 6.30 5.73
C LEU A 105 -13.48 6.85 5.43
N LEU A 106 -13.96 7.77 6.27
CA LEU A 106 -15.27 8.40 6.08
C LEU A 106 -15.35 9.21 4.78
N ARG A 107 -14.29 9.91 4.41
CA ARG A 107 -14.24 10.63 3.12
C ARG A 107 -14.29 9.65 1.95
N ALA A 108 -13.43 8.63 1.96
CA ALA A 108 -13.38 7.64 0.91
C ALA A 108 -14.72 6.91 0.73
N ARG A 109 -15.41 6.56 1.82
CA ARG A 109 -16.77 5.99 1.76
C ARG A 109 -17.79 6.96 1.14
N ARG A 110 -17.76 8.25 1.50
CA ARG A 110 -18.62 9.25 0.87
C ARG A 110 -18.35 9.39 -0.62
N ASP A 111 -17.10 9.34 -1.02
CA ASP A 111 -16.71 9.45 -2.43
C ASP A 111 -17.14 8.22 -3.23
N MET A 112 -17.08 7.01 -2.64
CA MET A 112 -17.61 5.79 -3.23
C MET A 112 -19.14 5.83 -3.36
N ALA A 113 -19.83 6.25 -2.31
CA ALA A 113 -21.28 6.40 -2.34
C ALA A 113 -21.74 7.40 -3.42
N ARG A 114 -21.00 8.49 -3.63
CA ARG A 114 -21.29 9.46 -4.70
C ARG A 114 -21.06 8.89 -6.12
N LYS A 115 -20.15 7.93 -6.27
CA LYS A 115 -19.89 7.27 -7.55
C LYS A 115 -20.90 6.17 -7.90
N GLY A 116 -21.86 5.90 -7.04
CA GLY A 116 -22.86 4.86 -7.25
C GLY A 116 -22.35 3.43 -7.06
N ASP A 117 -21.12 3.29 -6.55
CA ASP A 117 -20.46 2.01 -6.27
C ASP A 117 -20.98 1.39 -4.94
N THR A 118 -22.24 1.62 -4.65
CA THR A 118 -22.93 1.04 -3.50
C THR A 118 -23.43 -0.35 -3.84
N GLU A 119 -22.53 -1.29 -4.07
CA GLU A 119 -22.87 -2.68 -3.78
C GLU A 119 -23.13 -2.80 -2.27
N THR A 120 -24.09 -3.61 -1.92
CA THR A 120 -24.75 -3.81 -0.61
C THR A 120 -23.81 -4.12 0.57
N PHE A 121 -22.49 -4.12 0.37
CA PHE A 121 -21.48 -4.45 1.36
C PHE A 121 -20.48 -3.31 1.52
N ALA A 122 -20.32 -2.84 2.75
CA ALA A 122 -19.40 -1.77 3.09
C ALA A 122 -17.94 -2.18 2.75
N PRO A 123 -17.27 -1.50 1.81
CA PRO A 123 -15.94 -1.88 1.40
C PRO A 123 -14.92 -1.65 2.51
N VAL A 124 -13.92 -2.54 2.59
CA VAL A 124 -12.82 -2.49 3.54
C VAL A 124 -11.58 -1.95 2.86
N TRP A 125 -10.99 -0.92 3.42
CA TRP A 125 -9.76 -0.33 2.91
C TRP A 125 -8.53 -1.14 3.33
N PHE A 126 -7.75 -1.61 2.38
CA PHE A 126 -6.52 -2.37 2.61
C PHE A 126 -5.26 -1.51 2.56
N GLY A 127 -5.32 -0.36 1.94
CA GLY A 127 -4.17 0.52 1.78
C GLY A 127 -4.15 1.19 0.42
N ARG A 128 -2.99 1.71 0.08
CA ARG A 128 -2.71 2.23 -1.26
C ARG A 128 -1.83 1.24 -2.01
N GLY A 129 -2.15 0.99 -3.26
CA GLY A 129 -1.43 0.03 -4.08
C GLY A 129 -1.77 0.20 -5.55
N PHE A 130 -1.47 -0.81 -6.32
CA PHE A 130 -1.71 -0.87 -7.76
C PHE A 130 -2.06 -2.30 -8.17
N ASP A 131 -2.71 -2.44 -9.32
CA ASP A 131 -3.02 -3.75 -9.89
C ASP A 131 -1.75 -4.36 -10.49
N TRP A 132 -1.44 -5.57 -10.06
CA TRP A 132 -0.26 -6.28 -10.53
C TRP A 132 -0.49 -6.84 -11.94
N GLY A 133 0.30 -6.40 -12.92
CA GLY A 133 0.27 -6.85 -14.29
C GLY A 133 1.57 -7.53 -14.74
N PRO A 134 1.59 -8.10 -15.94
CA PRO A 134 2.78 -8.73 -16.53
C PRO A 134 3.98 -7.77 -16.62
N GLU A 135 3.74 -6.49 -16.88
CA GLU A 135 4.73 -5.44 -16.93
C GLU A 135 5.46 -5.25 -15.58
N HIS A 136 4.75 -5.41 -14.46
CA HIS A 136 5.34 -5.32 -13.12
C HIS A 136 6.22 -6.53 -12.83
N ALA A 137 5.80 -7.72 -13.25
CA ALA A 137 6.59 -8.94 -13.11
C ALA A 137 7.90 -8.85 -13.92
N GLN A 138 7.83 -8.34 -15.14
CA GLN A 138 9.02 -8.13 -15.97
C GLN A 138 9.96 -7.08 -15.37
N LYS A 139 9.44 -5.92 -14.96
CA LYS A 139 10.22 -4.87 -14.29
C LYS A 139 10.94 -5.41 -13.04
N LEU A 140 10.22 -6.21 -12.22
CA LEU A 140 10.81 -6.82 -11.04
C LEU A 140 11.89 -7.83 -11.39
N TYR A 141 11.69 -8.64 -12.43
CA TYR A 141 12.70 -9.58 -12.92
C TYR A 141 13.97 -8.87 -13.42
N GLU A 142 13.82 -7.77 -14.14
CA GLU A 142 14.94 -6.94 -14.57
C GLU A 142 15.69 -6.34 -13.36
N LEU A 143 14.94 -5.83 -12.36
CA LEU A 143 15.54 -5.31 -11.13
C LEU A 143 16.27 -6.38 -10.31
N SER A 144 15.83 -7.65 -10.37
CA SER A 144 16.52 -8.74 -9.66
C SER A 144 17.94 -9.00 -10.18
N LYS A 145 18.24 -8.57 -11.41
CA LYS A 145 19.56 -8.71 -12.05
C LYS A 145 20.48 -7.51 -11.81
N ILE A 146 19.95 -6.41 -11.28
CA ILE A 146 20.66 -5.14 -11.15
C ILE A 146 20.72 -4.77 -9.66
N ASP A 147 21.83 -4.22 -9.21
CA ASP A 147 21.88 -3.62 -7.88
C ASP A 147 21.05 -2.32 -7.86
N VAL A 148 19.90 -2.38 -7.20
CA VAL A 148 18.96 -1.26 -7.11
C VAL A 148 19.65 0.00 -6.54
N ASN A 149 20.61 -0.15 -5.62
CA ASN A 149 21.30 0.99 -5.02
C ASN A 149 22.07 1.82 -6.06
N ARG A 150 22.54 1.20 -7.13
CA ARG A 150 23.23 1.91 -8.24
C ARG A 150 22.27 2.68 -9.13
N LEU A 151 21.00 2.33 -9.11
CA LEU A 151 19.96 3.01 -9.90
C LEU A 151 19.41 4.24 -9.19
N LEU A 152 19.47 4.26 -7.85
CA LEU A 152 18.84 5.31 -7.05
C LEU A 152 19.59 6.64 -7.20
N PRO A 153 18.86 7.74 -7.52
CA PRO A 153 19.40 9.08 -7.38
C PRO A 153 19.73 9.41 -5.92
N ALA A 154 20.44 10.52 -5.69
CA ALA A 154 20.67 11.01 -4.33
C ALA A 154 19.36 11.21 -3.58
N ARG A 155 19.33 10.90 -2.26
CA ARG A 155 18.09 10.95 -1.44
C ARG A 155 17.35 12.27 -1.52
N ALA A 156 18.08 13.40 -1.53
CA ALA A 156 17.47 14.72 -1.69
C ALA A 156 16.75 14.87 -3.04
N LEU A 157 17.34 14.31 -4.11
CA LEU A 157 16.74 14.32 -5.44
C LEU A 157 15.53 13.37 -5.51
N CYS A 158 15.59 12.20 -4.87
CA CYS A 158 14.43 11.31 -4.75
C CYS A 158 13.25 12.04 -4.10
N LYS A 159 13.48 12.71 -2.97
CA LYS A 159 12.45 13.49 -2.28
C LYS A 159 11.88 14.61 -3.16
N LEU A 160 12.73 15.31 -3.89
CA LEU A 160 12.30 16.39 -4.81
C LEU A 160 11.44 15.84 -5.96
N LEU A 161 11.82 14.71 -6.56
CA LEU A 161 11.15 14.13 -7.73
C LEU A 161 9.86 13.41 -7.38
N THR A 162 9.82 12.71 -6.23
CA THR A 162 8.66 11.92 -5.81
C THR A 162 7.70 12.68 -4.89
N GLY A 163 8.18 13.77 -4.27
CA GLY A 163 7.42 14.51 -3.25
C GLY A 163 7.27 13.76 -1.92
N THR A 164 7.89 12.57 -1.78
CA THR A 164 7.81 11.73 -0.58
C THR A 164 9.21 11.48 -0.01
N GLU A 165 9.29 11.30 1.31
CA GLU A 165 10.54 10.89 1.94
C GLU A 165 10.88 9.47 1.51
N PRO A 166 12.12 9.20 1.02
CA PRO A 166 12.56 7.86 0.68
C PRO A 166 12.53 6.92 1.89
N LYS A 167 12.17 5.65 1.67
CA LYS A 167 12.16 4.63 2.70
C LYS A 167 13.56 4.49 3.32
N ASP A 168 13.61 4.30 4.67
CA ASP A 168 14.87 4.00 5.33
C ASP A 168 15.39 2.62 4.87
N PRO A 169 16.65 2.52 4.39
CA PRO A 169 17.25 1.25 3.98
C PRO A 169 17.26 0.19 5.08
N ARG A 170 17.18 0.61 6.34
CA ARG A 170 17.16 -0.29 7.52
C ARG A 170 15.81 -0.95 7.73
N THR A 171 14.75 -0.46 7.09
CA THR A 171 13.41 -1.07 7.23
C THR A 171 13.33 -2.34 6.40
N VAL A 172 12.65 -3.35 6.97
CA VAL A 172 12.44 -4.64 6.32
C VAL A 172 11.55 -4.49 5.07
N GLY A 173 11.89 -5.25 4.04
CA GLY A 173 11.14 -5.32 2.77
C GLY A 173 11.85 -4.62 1.61
N LEU A 174 11.43 -4.98 0.40
CA LEU A 174 11.98 -4.44 -0.83
C LEU A 174 11.29 -3.12 -1.18
N SER A 175 11.99 -2.00 -0.99
CA SER A 175 11.50 -0.67 -1.38
C SER A 175 11.17 -0.58 -2.87
N ALA A 176 11.90 -1.33 -3.69
CA ALA A 176 11.73 -1.37 -5.13
C ALA A 176 10.32 -1.82 -5.55
N ILE A 177 9.71 -2.78 -4.84
CA ILE A 177 8.34 -3.24 -5.14
C ILE A 177 7.35 -2.08 -5.00
N ASP A 178 7.50 -1.25 -3.95
CA ASP A 178 6.68 -0.06 -3.75
C ASP A 178 6.82 0.96 -4.89
N GLY A 179 7.98 1.02 -5.51
CA GLY A 179 8.34 1.94 -6.58
C GLY A 179 8.08 1.47 -8.01
N LEU A 180 7.62 0.22 -8.22
CA LEU A 180 7.34 -0.31 -9.56
C LEU A 180 6.25 0.45 -10.30
N GLU A 181 5.32 1.03 -9.55
CA GLU A 181 4.23 1.86 -10.09
C GLU A 181 4.21 3.22 -9.38
N SER A 182 4.21 4.28 -10.18
CA SER A 182 4.17 5.66 -9.67
C SER A 182 2.76 6.09 -9.24
N HIS A 183 1.73 5.52 -9.86
CA HIS A 183 0.33 5.84 -9.58
C HIS A 183 -0.31 4.79 -8.69
N LYS A 184 -0.40 5.10 -7.40
CA LYS A 184 -1.07 4.25 -6.41
C LYS A 184 -2.47 4.75 -6.16
N THR A 185 -3.43 3.83 -6.17
CA THR A 185 -4.83 4.05 -5.84
C THR A 185 -5.18 3.46 -4.48
N ASP A 186 -6.27 3.89 -3.88
CA ASP A 186 -6.79 3.25 -2.68
C ASP A 186 -7.40 1.89 -3.06
N ILE A 187 -6.97 0.84 -2.37
CA ILE A 187 -7.44 -0.53 -2.58
C ILE A 187 -8.56 -0.82 -1.60
N TRP A 188 -9.72 -1.10 -2.16
CA TRP A 188 -10.92 -1.48 -1.44
C TRP A 188 -11.29 -2.91 -1.76
N VAL A 189 -11.60 -3.69 -0.73
CA VAL A 189 -12.03 -5.09 -0.84
C VAL A 189 -13.45 -5.19 -0.30
N SER A 190 -14.30 -5.92 -1.01
CA SER A 190 -15.66 -6.19 -0.55
C SER A 190 -15.62 -6.98 0.76
N GLU A 191 -16.48 -6.64 1.72
CA GLU A 191 -16.65 -7.39 2.98
C GLU A 191 -16.94 -8.86 2.71
N LYS A 192 -17.76 -9.15 1.71
CA LYS A 192 -18.08 -10.52 1.27
C LYS A 192 -16.83 -11.34 0.91
N THR A 193 -15.78 -10.70 0.39
CA THR A 193 -14.51 -11.38 0.11
C THR A 193 -13.79 -11.80 1.39
N LEU A 194 -14.01 -11.09 2.50
CA LEU A 194 -13.40 -11.37 3.80
C LEU A 194 -14.13 -12.46 4.59
N GLU A 195 -15.40 -12.74 4.28
CA GLU A 195 -16.18 -13.80 4.93
C GLU A 195 -15.54 -15.19 4.80
N GLY A 196 -14.81 -15.44 3.71
CA GLY A 196 -14.06 -16.68 3.47
C GLY A 196 -12.81 -16.85 4.35
N GLY A 197 -12.51 -15.90 5.22
CA GLY A 197 -11.31 -15.86 6.03
C GLY A 197 -10.12 -15.17 5.33
N THR A 198 -9.28 -14.51 6.11
CA THR A 198 -8.12 -13.78 5.62
C THR A 198 -6.86 -14.24 6.35
N LEU A 199 -5.89 -14.79 5.63
CA LEU A 199 -4.59 -15.15 6.15
C LEU A 199 -3.56 -14.05 5.88
N ILE A 200 -2.96 -13.49 6.95
CA ILE A 200 -1.91 -12.48 6.86
C ILE A 200 -0.57 -13.09 7.21
N VAL A 201 0.29 -13.29 6.23
CA VAL A 201 1.61 -13.88 6.37
C VAL A 201 2.70 -12.84 6.14
N GLY A 202 3.79 -12.96 6.86
CA GLY A 202 4.95 -12.08 6.69
C GLY A 202 6.00 -12.31 7.78
N THR A 203 7.21 -11.84 7.53
CA THR A 203 8.32 -11.87 8.51
C THR A 203 8.07 -10.93 9.69
N THR A 204 8.92 -10.98 10.69
CA THR A 204 8.90 -10.03 11.81
C THR A 204 9.05 -8.60 11.26
N GLN A 205 8.32 -7.64 11.80
CA GLN A 205 8.30 -6.23 11.38
C GLN A 205 7.76 -5.95 9.96
N ALA A 206 7.24 -6.94 9.24
CA ALA A 206 6.67 -6.76 7.89
C ALA A 206 5.34 -5.97 7.87
N GLY A 207 4.83 -5.50 9.01
CA GLY A 207 3.60 -4.71 9.08
C GLY A 207 2.31 -5.49 9.30
N LYS A 208 2.37 -6.81 9.57
CA LYS A 208 1.17 -7.65 9.85
C LYS A 208 0.25 -7.03 10.88
N GLY A 209 0.81 -6.60 12.02
CA GLY A 209 0.04 -5.98 13.09
C GLY A 209 -0.57 -4.63 12.71
N VAL A 210 0.02 -3.90 11.76
CA VAL A 210 -0.54 -2.65 11.24
C VAL A 210 -1.79 -2.93 10.42
N LEU A 211 -1.72 -3.91 9.52
CA LEU A 211 -2.86 -4.32 8.71
C LEU A 211 -3.98 -4.87 9.59
N LEU A 212 -3.67 -5.78 10.53
CA LEU A 212 -4.67 -6.31 11.49
C LEU A 212 -5.34 -5.18 12.28
N THR A 213 -4.55 -4.25 12.82
CA THR A 213 -5.09 -3.09 13.55
C THR A 213 -6.01 -2.25 12.66
N SER A 214 -5.66 -2.08 11.39
CA SER A 214 -6.49 -1.35 10.42
C SER A 214 -7.82 -2.05 10.17
N LEU A 215 -7.81 -3.37 9.96
CA LEU A 215 -9.02 -4.18 9.72
C LEU A 215 -9.95 -4.17 10.95
N VAL A 216 -9.40 -4.42 12.13
CA VAL A 216 -10.15 -4.40 13.40
C VAL A 216 -10.76 -3.02 13.65
N THR A 217 -9.99 -1.95 13.45
CA THR A 217 -10.51 -0.58 13.60
C THR A 217 -11.69 -0.32 12.66
N GLN A 218 -11.60 -0.77 11.42
CA GLN A 218 -12.67 -0.60 10.44
C GLN A 218 -13.93 -1.38 10.80
N ALA A 219 -13.79 -2.62 11.26
CA ALA A 219 -14.90 -3.46 11.73
C ALA A 219 -15.66 -2.80 12.90
N ILE A 220 -14.91 -2.29 13.90
CA ILE A 220 -15.50 -1.57 15.03
C ILE A 220 -16.25 -0.30 14.57
N LEU A 221 -15.66 0.48 13.66
CA LEU A 221 -16.28 1.69 13.13
C LEU A 221 -17.51 1.42 12.27
N ARG A 222 -17.65 0.23 11.69
CA ARG A 222 -18.87 -0.23 10.99
C ARG A 222 -19.95 -0.72 11.93
N GLY A 223 -19.64 -0.93 13.19
CA GLY A 223 -20.62 -1.43 14.18
C GLY A 223 -20.63 -2.94 14.36
N GLU A 224 -19.68 -3.65 13.76
CA GLU A 224 -19.56 -5.11 13.86
C GLU A 224 -19.18 -5.57 15.27
N ALA A 225 -19.59 -6.79 15.62
CA ALA A 225 -19.04 -7.49 16.79
C ALA A 225 -17.65 -8.00 16.46
N VAL A 226 -16.67 -7.62 17.28
CA VAL A 226 -15.26 -7.94 17.01
C VAL A 226 -14.68 -8.70 18.22
N ILE A 227 -14.14 -9.89 17.97
CA ILE A 227 -13.39 -10.68 18.95
C ILE A 227 -11.94 -10.71 18.51
N VAL A 228 -11.04 -10.26 19.39
CA VAL A 228 -9.60 -10.26 19.12
C VAL A 228 -8.90 -11.23 20.05
N ILE A 229 -8.23 -12.23 19.49
CA ILE A 229 -7.40 -13.16 20.25
C ILE A 229 -5.94 -12.78 20.00
N ASP A 230 -5.30 -12.17 21.00
CA ASP A 230 -3.91 -11.73 20.91
C ASP A 230 -3.04 -12.38 21.99
N PRO A 231 -2.37 -13.50 21.68
CA PRO A 231 -1.51 -14.19 22.64
C PRO A 231 -0.26 -13.40 23.05
N LYS A 232 0.06 -12.32 22.33
CA LYS A 232 1.22 -11.47 22.61
C LYS A 232 0.91 -10.27 23.50
N MET A 233 -0.36 -10.03 23.80
CA MET A 233 -0.81 -8.85 24.56
C MET A 233 -0.26 -7.53 24.04
N SER A 234 -0.44 -7.27 22.77
CA SER A 234 0.04 -6.06 22.13
C SER A 234 -0.69 -4.83 22.65
N SER A 235 -0.04 -4.01 23.42
CA SER A 235 -0.57 -2.72 23.90
C SER A 235 -1.01 -1.81 22.75
N ARG A 236 -0.33 -1.88 21.61
CA ARG A 236 -0.70 -1.15 20.39
C ARG A 236 -2.07 -1.56 19.87
N LEU A 237 -2.37 -2.87 19.83
CA LEU A 237 -3.66 -3.38 19.36
C LEU A 237 -4.77 -3.03 20.35
N GLN A 238 -4.53 -3.19 21.65
CA GLN A 238 -5.48 -2.80 22.70
C GLN A 238 -5.82 -1.31 22.65
N ASN A 239 -4.81 -0.45 22.53
CA ASN A 239 -5.02 1.00 22.40
C ASN A 239 -5.81 1.36 21.14
N ALA A 240 -5.56 0.68 20.03
CA ALA A 240 -6.31 0.90 18.78
C ALA A 240 -7.77 0.48 18.90
N VAL A 241 -8.05 -0.68 19.50
CA VAL A 241 -9.42 -1.17 19.75
C VAL A 241 -10.17 -0.22 20.66
N THR A 242 -9.56 0.22 21.77
CA THR A 242 -10.15 1.18 22.70
C THR A 242 -10.44 2.52 22.03
N ALA A 243 -9.49 3.03 21.24
CA ALA A 243 -9.67 4.29 20.52
C ALA A 243 -10.77 4.18 19.44
N ALA A 244 -10.85 3.04 18.74
CA ALA A 244 -11.89 2.79 17.75
C ALA A 244 -13.29 2.71 18.38
N ALA A 245 -13.42 1.99 19.50
CA ALA A 245 -14.68 1.89 20.25
C ALA A 245 -15.15 3.29 20.71
N LYS A 246 -14.24 4.10 21.25
CA LYS A 246 -14.54 5.48 21.65
C LYS A 246 -14.98 6.36 20.47
N LEU A 247 -14.33 6.24 19.32
CA LEU A 247 -14.71 6.98 18.10
C LEU A 247 -16.05 6.53 17.53
N ALA A 248 -16.40 5.26 17.71
CA ALA A 248 -17.67 4.67 17.30
C ALA A 248 -18.80 4.91 18.32
N HIS A 249 -18.54 5.64 19.41
CA HIS A 249 -19.47 5.85 20.54
C HIS A 249 -20.02 4.53 21.12
N ARG A 250 -19.17 3.49 21.18
CA ARG A 250 -19.50 2.18 21.73
C ARG A 250 -18.96 2.04 23.16
N SER A 251 -19.49 1.06 23.88
CA SER A 251 -18.98 0.67 25.19
C SER A 251 -17.49 0.32 25.14
N PRO A 252 -16.74 0.51 26.20
CA PRO A 252 -15.34 0.07 26.27
C PRO A 252 -15.21 -1.42 25.92
N PRO A 253 -14.14 -1.83 25.23
CA PRO A 253 -13.94 -3.24 24.91
C PRO A 253 -13.80 -4.06 26.19
N LEU A 254 -14.41 -5.25 26.21
CA LEU A 254 -14.22 -6.21 27.26
C LEU A 254 -12.82 -6.83 27.10
N PHE A 255 -12.06 -6.86 28.17
CA PHE A 255 -10.71 -7.40 28.18
C PHE A 255 -10.65 -8.64 29.06
N PHE A 256 -10.20 -9.76 28.51
CA PHE A 256 -9.97 -11.00 29.22
C PHE A 256 -8.49 -11.35 29.18
N HIS A 257 -7.92 -11.59 30.35
CA HIS A 257 -6.59 -12.19 30.50
C HIS A 257 -6.54 -12.97 31.82
N PRO A 258 -6.09 -14.24 31.83
CA PRO A 258 -6.16 -15.09 33.02
C PRO A 258 -5.40 -14.50 34.23
N ASN A 259 -4.30 -13.81 33.99
CA ASN A 259 -3.42 -13.29 35.06
C ASN A 259 -3.58 -11.77 35.30
N HIS A 260 -4.54 -11.12 34.64
CA HIS A 260 -4.71 -9.67 34.83
C HIS A 260 -5.76 -9.40 35.92
N PRO A 261 -5.45 -8.65 36.98
CA PRO A 261 -6.34 -8.45 38.13
C PRO A 261 -7.65 -7.74 37.76
N GLU A 262 -7.61 -6.80 36.82
CA GLU A 262 -8.77 -6.02 36.35
C GLU A 262 -9.46 -6.62 35.12
N GLY A 263 -9.00 -7.78 34.63
CA GLY A 263 -9.56 -8.46 33.49
C GLY A 263 -10.92 -9.10 33.79
N LEU A 264 -11.76 -9.22 32.74
CA LEU A 264 -13.00 -9.97 32.82
C LEU A 264 -12.68 -11.42 33.23
N ARG A 265 -13.46 -11.98 34.14
CA ARG A 265 -13.35 -13.38 34.52
C ARG A 265 -14.42 -14.17 33.76
N ILE A 266 -13.99 -15.15 33.02
CA ILE A 266 -14.86 -16.06 32.25
C ILE A 266 -14.83 -17.42 32.92
N ASN A 267 -15.98 -17.93 33.31
CA ASN A 267 -16.10 -19.31 33.70
C ASN A 267 -16.69 -20.10 32.51
N PRO A 268 -15.89 -20.88 31.79
CA PRO A 268 -16.34 -21.60 30.61
C PRO A 268 -17.36 -22.71 30.91
N LEU A 269 -17.58 -23.04 32.19
CA LEU A 269 -18.45 -24.12 32.63
C LEU A 269 -19.83 -23.61 33.11
N THR A 270 -20.10 -22.33 33.14
CA THR A 270 -21.28 -21.73 33.77
C THR A 270 -22.57 -21.95 32.97
N HIS A 271 -22.50 -21.92 31.64
CA HIS A 271 -23.68 -22.04 30.78
C HIS A 271 -23.54 -23.27 29.88
N PHE A 272 -24.39 -24.27 30.09
CA PHE A 272 -24.47 -25.45 29.28
C PHE A 272 -25.93 -25.93 29.19
N GLU A 273 -26.31 -26.45 28.06
CA GLU A 273 -27.61 -27.09 27.86
C GLU A 273 -27.55 -28.59 28.16
N ARG A 274 -26.41 -29.22 27.90
CA ARG A 274 -26.19 -30.66 28.11
C ARG A 274 -24.89 -30.89 28.89
N PRO A 275 -24.87 -31.87 29.85
CA PRO A 275 -23.66 -32.22 30.59
C PRO A 275 -22.46 -32.58 29.69
N SER A 276 -22.73 -33.21 28.52
CA SER A 276 -21.69 -33.52 27.52
C SER A 276 -20.93 -32.33 27.00
N GLU A 277 -21.52 -31.11 27.03
CA GLU A 277 -20.82 -29.88 26.62
C GLU A 277 -19.72 -29.52 27.62
N ILE A 278 -19.93 -29.76 28.91
CA ILE A 278 -18.90 -29.53 29.93
C ILE A 278 -17.72 -30.49 29.68
N ALA A 279 -18.01 -31.78 29.45
CA ALA A 279 -17.01 -32.76 29.14
C ALA A 279 -16.20 -32.35 27.87
N SER A 280 -16.88 -31.93 26.80
CA SER A 280 -16.24 -31.47 25.57
C SER A 280 -15.37 -30.25 25.79
N ARG A 281 -15.79 -29.27 26.63
CA ARG A 281 -15.00 -28.07 26.94
C ARG A 281 -13.74 -28.40 27.76
N ILE A 282 -13.84 -29.37 28.70
CA ILE A 282 -12.70 -29.82 29.49
C ILE A 282 -11.72 -30.58 28.59
N THR A 283 -12.21 -31.52 27.80
CA THR A 283 -11.37 -32.35 26.92
C THR A 283 -10.69 -31.56 25.82
N ALA A 284 -11.33 -30.46 25.31
CA ALA A 284 -10.72 -29.58 24.32
C ALA A 284 -9.44 -28.86 24.80
N VAL A 285 -9.24 -28.75 26.11
CA VAL A 285 -8.04 -28.13 26.71
C VAL A 285 -6.99 -29.20 27.05
N MET A 286 -7.37 -30.47 27.09
CA MET A 286 -6.45 -31.60 27.36
C MET A 286 -5.76 -31.99 26.04
N SER A 287 -4.44 -32.15 26.07
CA SER A 287 -3.69 -32.57 24.88
C SER A 287 -4.10 -33.99 24.46
N ASP A 288 -4.36 -34.19 23.17
CA ASP A 288 -4.85 -35.45 22.56
C ASP A 288 -3.95 -36.70 22.76
N SER A 289 -2.83 -36.57 23.44
CA SER A 289 -1.74 -37.54 23.45
C SER A 289 -1.66 -38.42 24.71
N GLY A 290 -2.76 -38.62 25.44
CA GLY A 290 -2.68 -39.45 26.65
C GLY A 290 -3.90 -40.29 26.94
N PRO A 291 -3.73 -41.43 27.65
CA PRO A 291 -4.83 -42.30 28.08
C PRO A 291 -5.86 -41.63 29.01
N PHE A 292 -5.54 -40.41 29.48
CA PHE A 292 -6.42 -39.62 30.34
C PHE A 292 -7.56 -38.91 29.60
N THR A 293 -7.44 -38.66 28.31
CA THR A 293 -8.50 -38.04 27.51
C THR A 293 -9.71 -38.95 27.32
N SER A 294 -9.46 -40.23 27.07
CA SER A 294 -10.53 -41.23 26.97
C SER A 294 -11.19 -41.48 28.31
N PHE A 295 -10.42 -41.46 29.41
CA PHE A 295 -10.94 -41.60 30.77
C PHE A 295 -11.81 -40.41 31.17
N ALA A 296 -11.40 -39.18 30.88
CA ALA A 296 -12.19 -37.98 31.14
C ALA A 296 -13.55 -38.03 30.43
N TRP A 297 -13.61 -38.52 29.19
CA TRP A 297 -14.86 -38.70 28.45
C TRP A 297 -15.79 -39.76 29.11
N SER A 298 -15.25 -40.79 29.72
CA SER A 298 -16.04 -41.83 30.37
C SER A 298 -16.50 -41.50 31.79
N ALA A 299 -15.92 -40.49 32.41
CA ALA A 299 -16.21 -40.06 33.78
C ALA A 299 -17.35 -39.02 33.88
N PHE A 300 -17.81 -38.48 32.74
CA PHE A 300 -18.92 -37.54 32.61
C PHE A 300 -20.09 -38.15 31.83
#